data_78526e018b66864861649c72d2c377eb
#
_entry.id   78526e018b66864861649c72d2c377eb
#
_cell.length_a   1.000
_cell.length_b   1.000
_cell.length_c   1.000
_cell.angle_alpha   90.00
_cell.angle_beta   90.00
_cell.angle_gamma   90.00
#
_symmetry.space_group_name_H-M   'P 1'
#
loop_
_entity.id
_entity.type
_entity.pdbx_description
1 polymer ?
#
loop_
_entity_poly.entity_id
_entity_poly.type
_entity_poly.pdbx_seq_one_letter_code
_entity_poly.pdbx_strand_id
1 'polypeptide(L)'
;MSKVLVIGDSCLDEYIYCTTHRFCPDAPVPILKPESFVSTLGMAGNVVDNLKALEVEVELISNANKIKKTRYVDERTNHMFVRVDEGEDDVFPIAQKSLES
;
A
#
# COMPACT_ATOMS: atom_id res chain seq x y z
N MET A 1 -11.61 23.30 17.36
CA MET A 1 -11.07 21.94 17.24
C MET A 1 -9.61 21.99 16.80
N SER A 2 -8.84 21.08 17.34
CA SER A 2 -7.43 20.96 16.98
C SER A 2 -7.28 20.30 15.62
N LYS A 3 -6.32 20.78 14.86
CA LYS A 3 -5.94 20.18 13.58
C LYS A 3 -4.62 19.42 13.77
N VAL A 4 -4.54 18.21 13.29
CA VAL A 4 -3.32 17.40 13.36
C VAL A 4 -2.62 17.42 12.01
N LEU A 5 -1.33 17.70 12.02
CA LEU A 5 -0.50 17.65 10.84
C LEU A 5 0.29 16.34 10.85
N VAL A 6 0.11 15.52 9.80
CA VAL A 6 0.85 14.27 9.63
C VAL A 6 1.86 14.47 8.51
N ILE A 7 3.13 14.22 8.82
CA ILE A 7 4.23 14.33 7.86
C ILE A 7 4.91 12.98 7.76
N GLY A 8 5.02 12.43 6.55
CA GLY A 8 5.69 11.17 6.34
C GLY A 8 5.34 10.56 4.99
N ASP A 9 6.03 9.46 4.67
CA ASP A 9 5.76 8.72 3.45
C ASP A 9 4.45 7.94 3.58
N SER A 10 3.72 7.84 2.48
CA SER A 10 2.52 7.03 2.40
C SER A 10 2.65 6.02 1.25
N CYS A 11 1.89 4.94 1.33
CA CYS A 11 1.88 3.92 0.29
C CYS A 11 0.47 3.35 0.13
N LEU A 12 0.26 2.67 -0.99
CA LEU A 12 -0.93 1.87 -1.23
C LEU A 12 -0.57 0.42 -1.00
N ASP A 13 -1.25 -0.22 -0.07
CA ASP A 13 -1.10 -1.66 0.17
C ASP A 13 -2.21 -2.38 -0.58
N GLU A 14 -1.84 -3.25 -1.51
CA GLU A 14 -2.77 -4.06 -2.28
C GLU A 14 -2.58 -5.53 -1.96
N TYR A 15 -3.68 -6.20 -1.67
CA TYR A 15 -3.71 -7.65 -1.45
C TYR A 15 -4.52 -8.27 -2.56
N ILE A 16 -3.87 -9.11 -3.37
CA ILE A 16 -4.53 -9.84 -4.47
C ILE A 16 -4.66 -11.28 -4.02
N TYR A 17 -5.91 -11.72 -3.82
CA TYR A 17 -6.20 -13.06 -3.38
C TYR A 17 -6.34 -13.97 -4.59
N CYS A 18 -5.52 -15.01 -4.65
CA CYS A 18 -5.38 -15.88 -5.80
C CYS A 18 -5.73 -17.32 -5.47
N THR A 19 -6.16 -18.04 -6.49
CA THR A 19 -6.19 -19.49 -6.43
C THR A 19 -5.03 -20.02 -7.24
N THR A 20 -4.52 -21.19 -6.86
CA THR A 20 -3.47 -21.88 -7.60
C THR A 20 -3.83 -23.36 -7.69
N HIS A 21 -3.95 -23.87 -8.91
CA HIS A 21 -4.36 -25.25 -9.15
C HIS A 21 -3.28 -26.06 -9.86
N ARG A 22 -2.25 -25.40 -10.38
CA ARG A 22 -1.20 -26.08 -11.14
C ARG A 22 0.07 -25.24 -11.16
N PHE A 23 1.18 -25.89 -11.51
CA PHE A 23 2.44 -25.21 -11.73
C PHE A 23 2.60 -24.83 -13.20
N CYS A 24 3.44 -23.82 -13.44
CA CYS A 24 3.81 -23.42 -14.78
C CYS A 24 4.58 -24.56 -15.47
N PRO A 25 4.26 -24.92 -16.73
CA PRO A 25 4.98 -25.97 -17.41
C PRO A 25 6.44 -25.60 -17.72
N ASP A 26 6.76 -24.32 -17.80
CA ASP A 26 8.10 -23.84 -18.19
C ASP A 26 9.06 -23.74 -17.01
N ALA A 27 8.56 -23.69 -15.77
CA ALA A 27 9.38 -23.52 -14.58
C ALA A 27 8.63 -24.05 -13.34
N PRO A 28 9.35 -24.44 -12.26
CA PRO A 28 8.71 -24.94 -11.06
C PRO A 28 8.10 -23.82 -10.21
N VAL A 29 7.18 -23.07 -10.79
CA VAL A 29 6.49 -21.97 -10.12
C VAL A 29 4.98 -22.16 -10.24
N PRO A 30 4.20 -21.72 -9.25
CA PRO A 30 2.74 -21.81 -9.33
C PRO A 30 2.17 -20.83 -10.34
N ILE A 31 1.06 -21.22 -10.96
CA ILE A 31 0.26 -20.29 -11.77
C ILE A 31 -0.78 -19.70 -10.85
N LEU A 32 -0.76 -18.37 -10.70
CA LEU A 32 -1.69 -17.65 -9.85
C LEU A 32 -2.85 -17.13 -10.67
N LYS A 33 -4.07 -17.41 -10.23
CA LYS A 33 -5.27 -16.85 -10.83
C LYS A 33 -5.89 -15.87 -9.85
N PRO A 34 -5.82 -14.55 -10.13
CA PRO A 34 -6.41 -13.55 -9.26
C PRO A 34 -7.93 -13.69 -9.20
N GLU A 35 -8.50 -13.69 -8.01
CA GLU A 35 -9.95 -13.79 -7.80
C GLU A 35 -10.53 -12.50 -7.21
N SER A 36 -9.84 -11.88 -6.27
CA SER A 36 -10.30 -10.66 -5.63
C SER A 36 -9.12 -9.82 -5.17
N PHE A 37 -9.39 -8.56 -4.82
CA PHE A 37 -8.34 -7.72 -4.26
C PHE A 37 -8.91 -6.77 -3.20
N VAL A 38 -8.04 -6.35 -2.30
CA VAL A 38 -8.33 -5.34 -1.28
C VAL A 38 -7.19 -4.33 -1.28
N SER A 39 -7.52 -3.05 -1.28
CA SER A 39 -6.54 -1.98 -1.21
C SER A 39 -6.74 -1.18 0.07
N THR A 40 -5.65 -0.88 0.75
CA THR A 40 -5.66 -0.06 1.95
C THR A 40 -4.51 0.94 1.89
N LEU A 41 -4.66 2.05 2.61
CA LEU A 41 -3.56 3.01 2.76
C LEU A 41 -2.62 2.53 3.84
N GLY A 42 -1.31 2.62 3.57
CA GLY A 42 -0.27 2.26 4.51
C GLY A 42 0.55 3.46 4.94
N MET A 43 1.42 3.26 5.94
CA MET A 43 2.34 4.27 6.45
C MET A 43 1.58 5.53 6.90
N ALA A 44 2.02 6.74 6.49
CA ALA A 44 1.38 7.99 6.90
C ALA A 44 -0.09 8.08 6.46
N GLY A 45 -0.43 7.50 5.30
CA GLY A 45 -1.81 7.46 4.83
C GLY A 45 -2.72 6.67 5.78
N ASN A 46 -2.22 5.57 6.33
CA ASN A 46 -2.95 4.78 7.33
C ASN A 46 -3.16 5.57 8.62
N VAL A 47 -2.17 6.32 9.05
CA VAL A 47 -2.30 7.19 10.24
C VAL A 47 -3.38 8.23 10.01
N VAL A 48 -3.42 8.85 8.84
CA VAL A 48 -4.46 9.84 8.49
C VAL A 48 -5.85 9.20 8.57
N ASP A 49 -6.03 8.02 8.00
CA ASP A 49 -7.32 7.33 8.02
C ASP A 49 -7.78 7.04 9.44
N ASN A 50 -6.87 6.62 10.31
CA ASN A 50 -7.19 6.35 11.72
C ASN A 50 -7.61 7.63 12.45
N LEU A 51 -6.94 8.74 12.20
CA LEU A 51 -7.30 10.01 12.81
C LEU A 51 -8.64 10.54 12.30
N LYS A 52 -8.92 10.37 11.01
CA LYS A 52 -10.22 10.75 10.46
C LYS A 52 -11.36 9.94 11.06
N ALA A 53 -11.12 8.68 11.34
CA ALA A 53 -12.11 7.82 12.00
C ALA A 53 -12.45 8.30 13.42
N LEU A 54 -11.55 9.05 14.05
CA LEU A 54 -11.78 9.67 15.36
C LEU A 54 -12.34 11.08 15.24
N GLU A 55 -12.77 11.48 14.05
CA GLU A 55 -13.33 12.80 13.76
C GLU A 55 -12.35 13.95 14.04
N VAL A 56 -11.05 13.68 13.86
CA VAL A 56 -10.00 14.69 14.01
C VAL A 56 -9.73 15.32 12.64
N GLU A 57 -9.61 16.65 12.62
CA GLU A 57 -9.20 17.35 11.40
C GLU A 57 -7.72 17.09 11.14
N VAL A 58 -7.38 16.60 9.95
CA VAL A 58 -6.02 16.17 9.61
C VAL A 58 -5.55 16.80 8.31
N GLU A 59 -4.30 17.21 8.29
CA GLU A 59 -3.59 17.59 7.07
C GLU A 59 -2.42 16.66 6.87
N LEU A 60 -2.25 16.15 5.65
CA LEU A 60 -1.16 15.23 5.31
C LEU A 60 -0.15 15.91 4.38
N ILE A 61 1.12 15.84 4.76
CA ILE A 61 2.24 16.21 3.90
C ILE A 61 3.05 14.94 3.67
N SER A 62 3.08 14.46 2.43
CA SER A 62 3.67 13.18 2.10
C SER A 62 4.45 13.23 0.80
N ASN A 63 4.98 12.08 0.38
CA ASN A 63 5.76 11.94 -0.85
C ASN A 63 4.95 12.31 -2.09
N ALA A 64 5.62 12.87 -3.08
CA ALA A 64 4.99 13.32 -4.32
C ALA A 64 4.63 12.16 -5.26
N ASN A 65 5.39 11.09 -5.24
CA ASN A 65 5.16 9.91 -6.07
C ASN A 65 4.39 8.84 -5.31
N LYS A 66 3.78 7.93 -6.05
CA LYS A 66 3.01 6.84 -5.46
C LYS A 66 3.89 5.63 -5.18
N ILE A 67 3.83 5.15 -3.95
CA ILE A 67 4.46 3.89 -3.56
C ILE A 67 3.35 2.87 -3.47
N LYS A 68 3.54 1.73 -4.13
CA LYS A 68 2.56 0.66 -4.16
C LYS A 68 3.21 -0.65 -3.76
N LYS A 69 2.62 -1.34 -2.82
CA LYS A 69 3.07 -2.66 -2.37
C LYS A 69 1.96 -3.65 -2.64
N THR A 70 2.21 -4.58 -3.56
CA THR A 70 1.24 -5.57 -3.99
C THR A 70 1.63 -6.93 -3.45
N ARG A 71 0.71 -7.57 -2.73
CA ARG A 71 0.92 -8.90 -2.16
C ARG A 71 -0.01 -9.88 -2.83
N TYR A 72 0.55 -10.94 -3.39
CA TYR A 72 -0.21 -12.04 -3.98
C TYR A 72 -0.34 -13.14 -2.95
N VAL A 73 -1.56 -13.44 -2.54
CA VAL A 73 -1.87 -14.25 -1.37
C VAL A 73 -2.78 -15.41 -1.77
N ASP A 74 -2.54 -16.59 -1.18
CA ASP A 74 -3.43 -17.73 -1.36
C ASP A 74 -4.75 -17.43 -0.67
N GLU A 75 -5.84 -17.49 -1.43
CA GLU A 75 -7.18 -17.22 -0.94
C GLU A 75 -7.59 -18.15 0.22
N ARG A 76 -7.13 -19.39 0.20
CA ARG A 76 -7.54 -20.38 1.21
C ARG A 76 -6.74 -20.31 2.50
N THR A 77 -5.43 -20.06 2.40
CA THR A 77 -4.51 -20.20 3.55
C THR A 77 -3.95 -18.87 4.02
N ASN A 78 -4.15 -17.78 3.25
CA ASN A 78 -3.53 -16.48 3.47
C ASN A 78 -2.01 -16.51 3.37
N HIS A 79 -1.44 -17.56 2.77
CA HIS A 79 0.00 -17.64 2.52
C HIS A 79 0.39 -16.65 1.41
N MET A 80 1.39 -15.83 1.67
CA MET A 80 1.88 -14.89 0.68
C MET A 80 2.86 -15.58 -0.28
N PHE A 81 2.55 -15.55 -1.58
CA PHE A 81 3.42 -16.12 -2.60
C PHE A 81 4.56 -15.19 -2.99
N VAL A 82 4.24 -13.92 -3.20
CA VAL A 82 5.20 -12.93 -3.68
C VAL A 82 4.69 -11.53 -3.34
N ARG A 83 5.63 -10.61 -3.14
CA ARG A 83 5.32 -9.19 -2.98
C ARG A 83 6.03 -8.40 -4.06
N VAL A 84 5.32 -7.47 -4.69
CA VAL A 84 5.88 -6.57 -5.70
C VAL A 84 5.81 -5.15 -5.16
N ASP A 85 6.97 -4.51 -5.05
CA ASP A 85 7.08 -3.14 -4.57
C ASP A 85 7.38 -2.22 -5.74
N GLU A 86 6.60 -1.16 -5.87
CA GLU A 86 6.74 -0.18 -6.94
C GLU A 86 6.86 1.23 -6.35
N GLY A 87 7.67 2.06 -6.96
CA GLY A 87 7.76 3.47 -6.64
C GLY A 87 8.72 3.84 -5.51
N GLU A 88 9.25 2.87 -4.77
CA GLU A 88 10.15 3.18 -3.64
C GLU A 88 11.47 3.79 -4.08
N ASP A 89 12.03 3.31 -5.19
CA ASP A 89 13.31 3.80 -5.70
C ASP A 89 13.20 5.20 -6.29
N ASP A 90 11.99 5.62 -6.61
CA ASP A 90 11.70 6.92 -7.21
C ASP A 90 11.03 7.88 -6.23
N VAL A 91 11.16 7.64 -4.93
CA VAL A 91 10.56 8.51 -3.92
C VAL A 91 11.25 9.86 -3.89
N PHE A 92 10.47 10.92 -4.07
CA PHE A 92 10.96 12.28 -3.97
C PHE A 92 10.80 12.78 -2.53
N PRO A 93 11.75 13.61 -2.06
CA PRO A 93 11.62 14.21 -0.73
C PRO A 93 10.31 14.99 -0.60
N ILE A 94 9.82 15.09 0.63
CA ILE A 94 8.68 15.94 0.94
C ILE A 94 9.05 17.37 0.54
N ALA A 95 8.21 18.00 -0.25
CA ALA A 95 8.51 19.32 -0.80
C ALA A 95 8.60 20.37 0.31
N GLN A 96 9.68 21.14 0.31
CA GLN A 96 9.90 22.25 1.24
C GLN A 96 8.71 23.22 1.25
N LYS A 97 8.18 23.49 0.07
CA LYS A 97 7.03 24.37 -0.11
C LYS A 97 5.81 23.89 0.70
N SER A 98 5.58 22.59 0.79
CA SER A 98 4.46 22.04 1.55
C SER A 98 4.63 22.24 3.05
N LEU A 99 5.87 22.25 3.52
CA LEU A 99 6.17 22.46 4.95
C LEU A 99 6.03 23.94 5.36
N GLU A 100 6.20 24.84 4.42
CA GLU A 100 6.12 26.29 4.67
C GLU A 100 4.70 26.82 4.62
N SER A 101 3.80 26.08 4.02
CA SER A 101 2.39 26.53 3.87
C SER A 101 1.47 26.14 5.08
#